data_b66b090e2dc0a4cb1c8ff0556c9be55d
#
_entry.id   b66b090e2dc0a4cb1c8ff0556c9be55d
#
_cell.length_a   1.000
_cell.length_b   1.000
_cell.length_c   1.000
_cell.angle_alpha   90.00
_cell.angle_beta   90.00
_cell.angle_gamma   90.00
#
_symmetry.space_group_name_H-M   'P 1'
#
loop_
_entity.id
_entity.type
_entity.pdbx_description
1 polymer ?
#
loop_
_entity_poly.entity_id
_entity_poly.type
_entity_poly.pdbx_seq_one_letter_code
_entity_poly.pdbx_strand_id
1 'polypeptide(L)'
;MSLESLTSNLWTRHGPSAEQLLSDRRTKIIATLGPSSRGPEKIKSLIEAGANVFRLNFSHGSHEEHLAVLKDVRKVSAEMGAWVAILQDLSGPKIRISNVEGDYCPILDGDPIELRFSQDKANLSNATTIFVETVNPMTTLKPGQRVFLADGILELTAEKVSSDHVACRVAKGGRIRSRVGIAFPDSDVDLPATTKKDFADLEWGITHGVDYVAISFVRSAEDIDQLRKVINEKGSAAGIIAKIERRAALDNIEEILTAADGLMVARGDLGLEVPLEQLPMLQRKLIEGANYCGVPVIVATQMMHSMITAVRPTRAEVSDIAAAVMSGADAVMLSDETAIGEHPQECVRYLSRVALAAEQTFEFQEYKLRLRDADTQTVPDAIAYAACAAAIKTKAEAIIACTETGNSARLVAKYRPHQPLYGLSRKETALRRMALYWGVRPIFFDSGENHDFEIESSLKVVQARLKIANGTRAVVTGGRSTKTPGSTSILEVRQMNYL
;
A
#
# COMPACT_ATOMS: atom_id res chain seq x y z
N MET A 1 -0.76 -6.43 34.63
CA MET A 1 -0.88 -5.02 34.22
C MET A 1 -1.45 -4.25 35.38
N SER A 2 -0.73 -3.30 36.00
CA SER A 2 -1.27 -2.50 37.10
C SER A 2 -2.17 -1.38 36.54
N LEU A 3 -3.19 -0.98 37.28
CA LEU A 3 -4.07 0.14 36.88
C LEU A 3 -3.30 1.45 36.66
N GLU A 4 -2.15 1.64 37.31
CA GLU A 4 -1.25 2.77 37.10
C GLU A 4 -0.60 2.78 35.71
N SER A 5 -0.38 1.60 35.08
CA SER A 5 0.14 1.52 33.73
C SER A 5 -0.89 1.91 32.66
N LEU A 6 -2.18 1.92 32.99
CA LEU A 6 -3.26 2.34 32.07
C LEU A 6 -3.39 3.86 31.97
N THR A 7 -2.84 4.63 32.89
CA THR A 7 -3.08 6.07 32.96
C THR A 7 -1.87 6.95 32.72
N SER A 8 -0.64 6.42 32.84
CA SER A 8 0.56 7.25 32.94
C SER A 8 1.08 7.86 31.63
N ASN A 9 0.73 7.34 30.44
CA ASN A 9 1.30 7.83 29.15
C ASN A 9 0.31 8.04 28.00
N LEU A 10 -0.98 7.77 28.21
CA LEU A 10 -1.99 7.84 27.13
C LEU A 10 -2.58 9.24 26.89
N TRP A 11 -2.35 10.19 27.82
CA TRP A 11 -3.02 11.50 27.79
C TRP A 11 -2.02 12.65 27.78
N THR A 12 -1.55 13.04 26.60
CA THR A 12 -0.91 14.34 26.44
C THR A 12 -1.96 15.39 26.07
N ARG A 13 -1.97 16.55 26.75
CA ARG A 13 -2.87 17.66 26.41
C ARG A 13 -2.58 18.27 25.03
N HIS A 14 -1.39 18.02 24.49
CA HIS A 14 -0.93 18.47 23.19
C HIS A 14 -0.56 17.28 22.33
N GLY A 15 -0.97 17.30 21.04
CA GLY A 15 -0.54 16.28 20.08
C GLY A 15 0.98 16.35 19.83
N PRO A 16 1.55 15.30 19.18
CA PRO A 16 2.97 15.26 18.84
C PRO A 16 3.37 16.42 17.92
N SER A 17 4.61 16.90 18.08
CA SER A 17 5.17 17.90 17.17
C SER A 17 5.35 17.35 15.75
N ALA A 18 5.49 18.24 14.75
CA ALA A 18 5.77 17.80 13.37
C ALA A 18 7.06 16.97 13.29
N GLU A 19 8.10 17.31 14.06
CA GLU A 19 9.34 16.57 14.14
C GLU A 19 9.13 15.16 14.70
N GLN A 20 8.33 15.00 15.77
CA GLN A 20 7.97 13.70 16.31
C GLN A 20 7.17 12.84 15.32
N LEU A 21 6.25 13.43 14.56
CA LEU A 21 5.48 12.73 13.53
C LEU A 21 6.38 12.14 12.44
N LEU A 22 7.46 12.84 12.09
CA LEU A 22 8.41 12.38 11.07
C LEU A 22 9.46 11.44 11.64
N SER A 23 9.94 11.68 12.89
CA SER A 23 11.03 10.91 13.50
C SER A 23 10.58 9.59 14.12
N ASP A 24 9.43 9.56 14.77
CA ASP A 24 9.05 8.44 15.65
C ASP A 24 8.05 7.47 15.00
N ARG A 25 7.22 7.96 14.08
CA ARG A 25 6.26 7.12 13.38
C ARG A 25 6.96 6.08 12.46
N ARG A 26 6.50 4.86 12.52
CA ARG A 26 7.04 3.70 11.79
C ARG A 26 6.16 3.28 10.62
N THR A 27 4.84 3.25 10.82
CA THR A 27 3.86 2.99 9.75
C THR A 27 3.96 4.06 8.69
N LYS A 28 4.08 3.65 7.44
CA LYS A 28 4.23 4.57 6.30
C LYS A 28 2.89 5.13 5.85
N ILE A 29 2.92 6.29 5.21
CA ILE A 29 1.73 6.92 4.64
C ILE A 29 1.89 7.04 3.14
N ILE A 30 0.87 6.56 2.43
CA ILE A 30 0.73 6.71 0.99
C ILE A 30 -0.33 7.75 0.73
N ALA A 31 0.01 8.81 -0.02
CA ALA A 31 -0.93 9.84 -0.44
C ALA A 31 -1.14 9.76 -1.95
N THR A 32 -2.40 9.72 -2.40
CA THR A 32 -2.72 9.77 -3.82
C THR A 32 -2.69 11.21 -4.30
N LEU A 33 -1.94 11.46 -5.37
CA LEU A 33 -1.87 12.77 -5.99
C LEU A 33 -2.98 12.94 -7.04
N GLY A 34 -3.64 14.09 -6.98
CA GLY A 34 -4.73 14.45 -7.86
C GLY A 34 -4.92 15.97 -7.91
N PRO A 35 -6.06 16.47 -8.40
CA PRO A 35 -6.31 17.91 -8.55
C PRO A 35 -6.07 18.73 -7.29
N SER A 36 -6.38 18.19 -6.10
CA SER A 36 -6.23 18.92 -4.83
C SER A 36 -4.79 18.94 -4.29
N SER A 37 -3.92 18.06 -4.79
CA SER A 37 -2.56 17.85 -4.25
C SER A 37 -1.43 18.00 -5.27
N ARG A 38 -1.73 18.44 -6.50
CA ARG A 38 -0.74 18.73 -7.56
C ARG A 38 0.05 20.01 -7.27
N GLY A 39 1.30 20.01 -7.76
CA GLY A 39 2.22 21.17 -7.71
C GLY A 39 3.19 21.11 -6.54
N PRO A 40 4.38 21.74 -6.72
CA PRO A 40 5.51 21.62 -5.79
C PRO A 40 5.19 21.95 -4.34
N GLU A 41 4.49 23.08 -4.10
CA GLU A 41 4.17 23.53 -2.73
C GLU A 41 3.25 22.56 -1.99
N LYS A 42 2.26 21.98 -2.68
CA LYS A 42 1.36 20.99 -2.07
C LYS A 42 2.08 19.68 -1.81
N ILE A 43 2.91 19.21 -2.75
CA ILE A 43 3.75 18.02 -2.57
C ILE A 43 4.68 18.21 -1.37
N LYS A 44 5.34 19.36 -1.26
CA LYS A 44 6.17 19.71 -0.11
C LYS A 44 5.39 19.63 1.20
N SER A 45 4.20 20.22 1.25
CA SER A 45 3.35 20.22 2.45
C SER A 45 2.90 18.81 2.85
N LEU A 46 2.68 17.91 1.89
CA LEU A 46 2.36 16.50 2.16
C LEU A 46 3.56 15.73 2.70
N ILE A 47 4.77 15.98 2.20
CA ILE A 47 6.00 15.38 2.74
C ILE A 47 6.21 15.87 4.18
N GLU A 48 6.08 17.17 4.44
CA GLU A 48 6.17 17.75 5.79
C GLU A 48 5.10 17.20 6.74
N ALA A 49 3.92 16.87 6.24
CA ALA A 49 2.87 16.21 7.02
C ALA A 49 3.15 14.72 7.29
N GLY A 50 4.10 14.11 6.59
CA GLY A 50 4.55 12.74 6.82
C GLY A 50 4.27 11.74 5.69
N ALA A 51 3.92 12.17 4.48
CA ALA A 51 3.80 11.27 3.33
C ALA A 51 5.15 10.65 2.98
N ASN A 52 5.16 9.33 2.77
CA ASN A 52 6.36 8.55 2.44
C ASN A 52 6.32 8.02 1.00
N VAL A 53 5.13 7.80 0.47
CA VAL A 53 4.90 7.29 -0.88
C VAL A 53 3.80 8.11 -1.54
N PHE A 54 3.99 8.46 -2.80
CA PHE A 54 2.95 9.09 -3.61
C PHE A 54 2.39 8.10 -4.63
N ARG A 55 1.07 7.92 -4.61
CA ARG A 55 0.35 7.09 -5.56
C ARG A 55 -0.13 7.93 -6.74
N LEU A 56 0.16 7.44 -7.95
CA LEU A 56 -0.37 7.93 -9.21
C LEU A 56 -1.42 6.94 -9.72
N ASN A 57 -2.68 7.35 -9.75
CA ASN A 57 -3.80 6.50 -10.14
C ASN A 57 -4.03 6.56 -11.67
N PHE A 58 -3.62 5.52 -12.39
CA PHE A 58 -3.72 5.43 -13.85
C PHE A 58 -5.13 5.09 -14.37
N SER A 59 -6.12 4.99 -13.48
CA SER A 59 -7.54 5.01 -13.89
C SER A 59 -8.00 6.39 -14.37
N HIS A 60 -7.23 7.45 -14.07
CA HIS A 60 -7.54 8.85 -14.37
C HIS A 60 -6.28 9.59 -14.85
N GLY A 61 -6.50 10.67 -15.59
CA GLY A 61 -5.41 11.51 -16.09
C GLY A 61 -4.73 10.97 -17.34
N SER A 62 -3.84 11.78 -17.92
CA SER A 62 -3.01 11.42 -19.06
C SER A 62 -1.56 11.13 -18.63
N HIS A 63 -0.79 10.50 -19.52
CA HIS A 63 0.64 10.26 -19.32
C HIS A 63 1.41 11.56 -19.09
N GLU A 64 1.04 12.65 -19.79
CA GLU A 64 1.66 13.97 -19.66
C GLU A 64 1.40 14.57 -18.27
N GLU A 65 0.17 14.47 -17.77
CA GLU A 65 -0.19 14.92 -16.42
C GLU A 65 0.58 14.15 -15.35
N HIS A 66 0.63 12.81 -15.47
CA HIS A 66 1.39 11.97 -14.55
C HIS A 66 2.89 12.27 -14.58
N LEU A 67 3.45 12.56 -15.78
CA LEU A 67 4.87 12.92 -15.91
C LEU A 67 5.18 14.25 -15.22
N ALA A 68 4.33 15.25 -15.35
CA ALA A 68 4.50 16.53 -14.68
C ALA A 68 4.53 16.34 -13.15
N VAL A 69 3.56 15.59 -12.61
CA VAL A 69 3.48 15.30 -11.18
C VAL A 69 4.69 14.48 -10.69
N LEU A 70 5.11 13.46 -11.44
CA LEU A 70 6.30 12.66 -11.12
C LEU A 70 7.56 13.52 -11.02
N LYS A 71 7.77 14.43 -11.99
CA LYS A 71 8.89 15.37 -11.98
C LYS A 71 8.86 16.29 -10.76
N ASP A 72 7.69 16.81 -10.41
CA ASP A 72 7.52 17.66 -9.22
C ASP A 72 7.87 16.90 -7.94
N VAL A 73 7.40 15.64 -7.79
CA VAL A 73 7.74 14.79 -6.64
C VAL A 73 9.25 14.59 -6.53
N ARG A 74 9.92 14.22 -7.64
CA ARG A 74 11.37 13.99 -7.64
C ARG A 74 12.15 15.26 -7.29
N LYS A 75 11.75 16.39 -7.86
CA LYS A 75 12.37 17.68 -7.59
C LYS A 75 12.22 18.08 -6.12
N VAL A 76 11.00 18.12 -5.61
CA VAL A 76 10.70 18.55 -4.23
C VAL A 76 11.35 17.61 -3.22
N SER A 77 11.30 16.28 -3.43
CA SER A 77 11.92 15.33 -2.52
C SER A 77 13.45 15.50 -2.47
N ALA A 78 14.10 15.79 -3.60
CA ALA A 78 15.53 16.08 -3.65
C ALA A 78 15.89 17.38 -2.91
N GLU A 79 15.12 18.45 -3.12
CA GLU A 79 15.30 19.75 -2.43
C GLU A 79 15.13 19.62 -0.91
N MET A 80 14.24 18.73 -0.45
CA MET A 80 14.03 18.45 0.97
C MET A 80 15.01 17.41 1.56
N GLY A 81 15.83 16.75 0.75
CA GLY A 81 16.66 15.63 1.17
C GLY A 81 15.83 14.43 1.69
N ALA A 82 14.61 14.28 1.20
CA ALA A 82 13.66 13.24 1.62
C ALA A 82 13.62 12.09 0.59
N TRP A 83 13.65 10.86 1.06
CA TRP A 83 13.46 9.68 0.22
C TRP A 83 11.97 9.31 0.15
N VAL A 84 11.37 9.56 -1.02
CA VAL A 84 9.93 9.32 -1.27
C VAL A 84 9.79 8.36 -2.44
N ALA A 85 8.96 7.34 -2.29
CA ALA A 85 8.65 6.42 -3.36
C ALA A 85 7.47 6.91 -4.22
N ILE A 86 7.45 6.50 -5.48
CA ILE A 86 6.31 6.68 -6.39
C ILE A 86 5.71 5.31 -6.70
N LEU A 87 4.42 5.16 -6.41
CA LEU A 87 3.61 4.00 -6.69
C LEU A 87 2.70 4.31 -7.89
N GLN A 88 2.94 3.64 -9.01
CA GLN A 88 2.03 3.63 -10.14
C GLN A 88 0.94 2.59 -9.90
N ASP A 89 -0.32 3.00 -9.88
CA ASP A 89 -1.46 2.09 -9.68
C ASP A 89 -2.20 1.89 -11.01
N LEU A 90 -2.05 0.69 -11.59
CA LEU A 90 -2.66 0.30 -12.86
C LEU A 90 -4.16 0.13 -12.71
N SER A 91 -4.91 0.53 -13.74
CA SER A 91 -6.38 0.53 -13.66
C SER A 91 -7.00 -0.87 -13.61
N GLY A 92 -6.36 -1.84 -14.24
CA GLY A 92 -6.94 -3.16 -14.42
C GLY A 92 -8.23 -3.17 -15.26
N PRO A 93 -8.89 -4.32 -15.36
CA PRO A 93 -10.10 -4.51 -16.16
C PRO A 93 -11.37 -4.07 -15.42
N LYS A 94 -11.41 -2.86 -14.86
CA LYS A 94 -12.63 -2.39 -14.16
C LYS A 94 -13.79 -2.27 -15.13
N ILE A 95 -14.80 -3.12 -14.94
CA ILE A 95 -16.02 -3.10 -15.74
C ILE A 95 -16.83 -1.86 -15.37
N ARG A 96 -17.36 -1.17 -16.36
CA ARG A 96 -18.18 0.03 -16.17
C ARG A 96 -19.44 -0.03 -17.01
N ILE A 97 -20.47 0.69 -16.56
CA ILE A 97 -21.61 0.95 -17.44
C ILE A 97 -21.31 2.07 -18.42
N SER A 98 -22.11 2.18 -19.48
CA SER A 98 -22.07 3.28 -20.44
C SER A 98 -22.48 4.62 -19.79
N ASN A 99 -22.43 5.68 -20.59
CA ASN A 99 -23.03 6.94 -20.17
C ASN A 99 -24.54 6.77 -19.94
N VAL A 100 -25.06 7.55 -19.01
CA VAL A 100 -26.49 7.58 -18.66
C VAL A 100 -27.16 8.75 -19.39
N GLU A 101 -28.42 8.59 -19.77
CA GLU A 101 -29.23 9.69 -20.26
C GLU A 101 -29.41 10.77 -19.18
N GLY A 102 -28.95 12.01 -19.44
CA GLY A 102 -28.93 13.10 -18.48
C GLY A 102 -27.81 13.00 -17.44
N ASP A 103 -27.99 13.68 -16.30
CA ASP A 103 -26.97 13.71 -15.22
C ASP A 103 -26.94 12.43 -14.38
N TYR A 104 -28.11 11.81 -14.21
CA TYR A 104 -28.31 10.55 -13.51
C TYR A 104 -29.61 9.88 -13.92
N CYS A 105 -29.66 8.56 -13.73
CA CYS A 105 -30.86 7.76 -13.93
C CYS A 105 -31.33 7.22 -12.58
N PRO A 106 -32.58 7.52 -12.14
CA PRO A 106 -33.16 6.94 -10.93
C PRO A 106 -33.65 5.52 -11.23
N ILE A 107 -33.38 4.58 -10.32
CA ILE A 107 -33.97 3.25 -10.26
C ILE A 107 -34.54 3.01 -8.87
N LEU A 108 -35.70 2.39 -8.78
CA LEU A 108 -36.40 2.13 -7.52
C LEU A 108 -36.36 0.66 -7.14
N ASP A 109 -36.45 0.38 -5.85
CA ASP A 109 -36.54 -0.99 -5.34
C ASP A 109 -37.72 -1.72 -6.02
N GLY A 110 -37.43 -2.92 -6.53
CA GLY A 110 -38.42 -3.74 -7.23
C GLY A 110 -38.56 -3.46 -8.73
N ASP A 111 -37.91 -2.45 -9.29
CA ASP A 111 -37.94 -2.17 -10.72
C ASP A 111 -37.29 -3.31 -11.54
N PRO A 112 -37.84 -3.69 -12.70
CA PRO A 112 -37.18 -4.57 -13.65
C PRO A 112 -36.15 -3.78 -14.47
N ILE A 113 -34.96 -4.33 -14.60
CA ILE A 113 -33.86 -3.75 -15.41
C ILE A 113 -33.24 -4.82 -16.30
N GLU A 114 -32.93 -4.47 -17.54
CA GLU A 114 -32.10 -5.29 -18.41
C GLU A 114 -30.65 -4.82 -18.38
N LEU A 115 -29.72 -5.75 -18.14
CA LEU A 115 -28.30 -5.54 -18.40
C LEU A 115 -27.98 -6.02 -19.83
N ARG A 116 -27.45 -5.14 -20.66
CA ARG A 116 -26.97 -5.45 -22.02
C ARG A 116 -25.50 -5.20 -22.13
N PHE A 117 -24.79 -6.09 -22.82
CA PHE A 117 -23.34 -6.01 -22.96
C PHE A 117 -23.01 -5.46 -24.35
N SER A 118 -22.31 -4.34 -24.38
CA SER A 118 -21.96 -3.66 -25.64
C SER A 118 -20.70 -2.83 -25.47
N GLN A 119 -19.83 -2.89 -26.48
CA GLN A 119 -18.66 -2.01 -26.58
C GLN A 119 -18.97 -0.71 -27.35
N ASP A 120 -20.19 -0.57 -27.88
CA ASP A 120 -20.60 0.63 -28.58
C ASP A 120 -20.88 1.76 -27.58
N LYS A 121 -20.02 2.78 -27.60
CA LYS A 121 -20.11 3.96 -26.74
C LYS A 121 -21.31 4.87 -27.02
N ALA A 122 -22.01 4.65 -28.14
CA ALA A 122 -23.23 5.37 -28.48
C ALA A 122 -24.45 4.89 -27.64
N ASN A 123 -24.36 3.71 -27.04
CA ASN A 123 -25.42 3.20 -26.16
C ASN A 123 -25.48 3.99 -24.87
N LEU A 124 -26.64 4.53 -24.55
CA LEU A 124 -26.92 5.25 -23.30
C LEU A 124 -27.74 4.38 -22.36
N SER A 125 -27.30 4.25 -21.11
CA SER A 125 -28.06 3.58 -20.05
C SER A 125 -29.21 4.46 -19.55
N ASN A 126 -30.32 3.82 -19.19
CA ASN A 126 -31.50 4.48 -18.64
C ASN A 126 -32.15 3.63 -17.53
N ALA A 127 -33.34 4.02 -17.06
CA ALA A 127 -34.03 3.36 -15.94
C ALA A 127 -34.46 1.90 -16.23
N THR A 128 -34.51 1.48 -17.48
CA THR A 128 -34.95 0.11 -17.85
C THR A 128 -33.83 -0.72 -18.45
N THR A 129 -32.77 -0.08 -18.98
CA THR A 129 -31.67 -0.77 -19.66
C THR A 129 -30.34 -0.16 -19.28
N ILE A 130 -29.45 -0.99 -18.76
CA ILE A 130 -28.07 -0.61 -18.42
C ILE A 130 -27.15 -1.32 -19.40
N PHE A 131 -26.35 -0.53 -20.15
CA PHE A 131 -25.33 -1.04 -21.03
C PHE A 131 -24.00 -1.17 -20.28
N VAL A 132 -23.43 -2.36 -20.30
CA VAL A 132 -22.17 -2.70 -19.65
C VAL A 132 -21.08 -2.75 -20.71
N GLU A 133 -20.03 -1.94 -20.53
CA GLU A 133 -18.94 -1.81 -21.51
C GLU A 133 -17.90 -2.92 -21.34
N THR A 134 -18.26 -4.15 -21.64
CA THR A 134 -17.33 -5.29 -21.62
C THR A 134 -17.73 -6.33 -22.63
N VAL A 135 -16.83 -7.27 -22.91
CA VAL A 135 -17.14 -8.52 -23.57
C VAL A 135 -18.00 -9.35 -22.61
N ASN A 136 -19.04 -9.90 -23.14
CA ASN A 136 -20.15 -10.56 -22.45
C ASN A 136 -19.70 -11.58 -21.36
N PRO A 137 -19.92 -11.31 -20.05
CA PRO A 137 -19.66 -12.26 -18.99
C PRO A 137 -20.83 -13.25 -18.76
N MET A 138 -21.81 -13.29 -19.65
CA MET A 138 -23.07 -14.04 -19.43
C MET A 138 -22.89 -15.54 -19.30
N THR A 139 -21.75 -16.09 -19.72
CA THR A 139 -21.48 -17.54 -19.59
C THR A 139 -21.33 -17.99 -18.15
N THR A 140 -21.09 -17.08 -17.22
CA THR A 140 -20.84 -17.38 -15.80
C THR A 140 -21.96 -16.91 -14.85
N LEU A 141 -22.76 -15.92 -15.26
CA LEU A 141 -23.89 -15.42 -14.48
C LEU A 141 -25.02 -16.45 -14.41
N LYS A 142 -25.64 -16.60 -13.23
CA LYS A 142 -26.77 -17.49 -12.97
C LYS A 142 -27.94 -16.73 -12.34
N PRO A 143 -29.18 -17.16 -12.54
CA PRO A 143 -30.32 -16.62 -11.82
C PRO A 143 -30.13 -16.67 -10.30
N GLY A 144 -30.53 -15.61 -9.59
CA GLY A 144 -30.38 -15.44 -8.16
C GLY A 144 -29.06 -14.77 -7.73
N GLN A 145 -28.09 -14.60 -8.64
CA GLN A 145 -26.83 -13.93 -8.32
C GLN A 145 -26.97 -12.41 -8.27
N ARG A 146 -26.13 -11.79 -7.42
CA ARG A 146 -26.11 -10.34 -7.20
C ARG A 146 -25.27 -9.63 -8.26
N VAL A 147 -25.68 -8.42 -8.57
CA VAL A 147 -24.91 -7.47 -9.39
C VAL A 147 -24.86 -6.15 -8.65
N PHE A 148 -23.66 -5.66 -8.37
CA PHE A 148 -23.44 -4.39 -7.70
C PHE A 148 -23.09 -3.27 -8.67
N LEU A 149 -23.65 -2.08 -8.43
CA LEU A 149 -23.35 -0.85 -9.15
C LEU A 149 -22.85 0.21 -8.15
N ALA A 150 -22.02 1.14 -8.63
CA ALA A 150 -21.52 2.26 -7.84
C ALA A 150 -20.90 1.80 -6.50
N ASP A 151 -19.96 0.89 -6.57
CA ASP A 151 -19.24 0.32 -5.42
C ASP A 151 -20.17 -0.26 -4.33
N GLY A 152 -21.26 -0.96 -4.76
CA GLY A 152 -22.21 -1.65 -3.89
C GLY A 152 -23.29 -0.77 -3.27
N ILE A 153 -23.36 0.51 -3.64
CA ILE A 153 -24.47 1.40 -3.22
C ILE A 153 -25.80 0.92 -3.76
N LEU A 154 -25.80 0.39 -5.02
CA LEU A 154 -26.96 -0.13 -5.71
C LEU A 154 -26.78 -1.63 -5.92
N GLU A 155 -27.87 -2.38 -5.77
CA GLU A 155 -27.85 -3.84 -5.90
C GLU A 155 -28.99 -4.31 -6.82
N LEU A 156 -28.64 -5.18 -7.77
CA LEU A 156 -29.57 -5.89 -8.63
C LEU A 156 -29.44 -7.38 -8.36
N THR A 157 -30.54 -8.12 -8.57
CA THR A 157 -30.54 -9.60 -8.58
C THR A 157 -30.86 -10.08 -9.98
N ALA A 158 -30.02 -10.94 -10.55
CA ALA A 158 -30.29 -11.56 -11.84
C ALA A 158 -31.49 -12.51 -11.75
N GLU A 159 -32.54 -12.31 -12.55
CA GLU A 159 -33.69 -13.18 -12.59
C GLU A 159 -33.63 -14.18 -13.74
N LYS A 160 -33.21 -13.74 -14.93
CA LYS A 160 -33.08 -14.59 -16.12
C LYS A 160 -31.87 -14.18 -16.93
N VAL A 161 -31.08 -15.16 -17.32
CA VAL A 161 -29.90 -14.97 -18.16
C VAL A 161 -30.18 -15.49 -19.55
N SER A 162 -30.01 -14.63 -20.56
CA SER A 162 -30.17 -14.92 -21.99
C SER A 162 -28.83 -14.74 -22.70
N SER A 163 -28.75 -15.07 -23.99
CA SER A 163 -27.51 -14.96 -24.78
C SER A 163 -27.06 -13.51 -25.02
N ASP A 164 -27.95 -12.53 -24.92
CA ASP A 164 -27.71 -11.12 -25.28
C ASP A 164 -28.05 -10.14 -24.15
N HIS A 165 -28.76 -10.57 -23.11
CA HIS A 165 -29.12 -9.73 -21.97
C HIS A 165 -29.35 -10.54 -20.70
N VAL A 166 -29.29 -9.85 -19.55
CA VAL A 166 -29.69 -10.37 -18.24
C VAL A 166 -30.86 -9.54 -17.73
N ALA A 167 -32.01 -10.18 -17.51
CA ALA A 167 -33.11 -9.55 -16.80
C ALA A 167 -32.80 -9.57 -15.28
N CYS A 168 -32.84 -8.40 -14.69
CA CYS A 168 -32.54 -8.19 -13.28
C CYS A 168 -33.73 -7.51 -12.56
N ARG A 169 -33.77 -7.68 -11.24
CA ARG A 169 -34.64 -6.93 -10.32
C ARG A 169 -33.79 -6.04 -9.45
N VAL A 170 -34.19 -4.79 -9.27
CA VAL A 170 -33.54 -3.88 -8.33
C VAL A 170 -33.83 -4.34 -6.90
N ALA A 171 -32.81 -4.82 -6.19
CA ALA A 171 -32.86 -5.16 -4.78
C ALA A 171 -32.68 -3.91 -3.90
N LYS A 172 -31.79 -2.99 -4.32
CA LYS A 172 -31.54 -1.70 -3.68
C LYS A 172 -31.33 -0.63 -4.74
N GLY A 173 -32.26 0.28 -4.81
CA GLY A 173 -32.30 1.37 -5.79
C GLY A 173 -31.53 2.62 -5.38
N GLY A 174 -31.58 3.63 -6.25
CA GLY A 174 -30.96 4.92 -6.07
C GLY A 174 -30.70 5.64 -7.38
N ARG A 175 -29.62 6.44 -7.45
CA ARG A 175 -29.26 7.24 -8.63
C ARG A 175 -28.02 6.64 -9.30
N ILE A 176 -28.18 6.21 -10.54
CA ILE A 176 -27.08 5.74 -11.38
C ILE A 176 -26.48 6.94 -12.11
N ARG A 177 -25.16 7.12 -12.04
CA ARG A 177 -24.41 8.10 -12.84
C ARG A 177 -23.66 7.42 -13.97
N SER A 178 -23.29 8.19 -14.97
CA SER A 178 -22.47 7.73 -16.10
C SER A 178 -21.17 7.08 -15.61
N ARG A 179 -20.75 5.99 -16.26
CA ARG A 179 -19.44 5.34 -16.07
C ARG A 179 -19.19 4.75 -14.69
N VAL A 180 -20.21 4.55 -13.86
CA VAL A 180 -20.01 3.87 -12.57
C VAL A 180 -19.54 2.43 -12.76
N GLY A 181 -18.79 1.93 -11.78
CA GLY A 181 -18.35 0.54 -11.75
C GLY A 181 -19.52 -0.43 -11.59
N ILE A 182 -19.40 -1.59 -12.24
CA ILE A 182 -20.29 -2.74 -12.05
C ILE A 182 -19.47 -3.96 -11.62
N ALA A 183 -19.95 -4.72 -10.65
CA ALA A 183 -19.32 -5.92 -10.14
C ALA A 183 -20.31 -7.10 -10.09
N PHE A 184 -19.77 -8.30 -10.28
CA PHE A 184 -20.49 -9.57 -10.27
C PHE A 184 -19.91 -10.50 -9.21
N PRO A 185 -20.17 -10.27 -7.90
CA PRO A 185 -19.45 -10.92 -6.80
C PRO A 185 -19.63 -12.43 -6.74
N ASP A 186 -20.78 -12.92 -7.24
CA ASP A 186 -21.16 -14.33 -7.17
C ASP A 186 -20.75 -15.10 -8.47
N SER A 187 -20.02 -14.44 -9.39
CA SER A 187 -19.67 -15.00 -10.71
C SER A 187 -18.18 -14.90 -10.99
N ASP A 188 -17.59 -15.98 -11.43
CA ASP A 188 -16.21 -15.98 -11.94
C ASP A 188 -16.17 -15.36 -13.36
N VAL A 189 -16.17 -14.04 -13.42
CA VAL A 189 -15.97 -13.34 -14.68
C VAL A 189 -14.49 -13.47 -15.06
N ASP A 190 -14.21 -14.31 -16.07
CA ASP A 190 -12.85 -14.56 -16.54
C ASP A 190 -12.36 -13.37 -17.38
N LEU A 191 -11.86 -12.35 -16.67
CA LEU A 191 -11.15 -11.23 -17.27
C LEU A 191 -9.68 -11.29 -16.86
N PRO A 192 -8.74 -11.09 -17.79
CA PRO A 192 -7.33 -11.00 -17.43
C PRO A 192 -7.11 -9.84 -16.45
N ALA A 193 -6.25 -10.01 -15.44
CA ALA A 193 -5.96 -8.97 -14.46
C ALA A 193 -5.34 -7.71 -15.10
N THR A 194 -4.72 -7.86 -16.27
CA THR A 194 -4.08 -6.77 -17.03
C THR A 194 -4.68 -6.60 -18.40
N THR A 195 -4.87 -5.34 -18.81
CA THR A 195 -5.33 -4.94 -20.13
C THR A 195 -4.15 -4.48 -21.00
N LYS A 196 -4.39 -4.27 -22.31
CA LYS A 196 -3.40 -3.64 -23.20
C LYS A 196 -3.00 -2.24 -22.72
N LYS A 197 -3.94 -1.51 -22.13
CA LYS A 197 -3.67 -0.19 -21.52
C LYS A 197 -2.71 -0.33 -20.36
N ASP A 198 -2.93 -1.32 -19.47
CA ASP A 198 -2.07 -1.51 -18.31
C ASP A 198 -0.62 -1.84 -18.70
N PHE A 199 -0.40 -2.59 -19.77
CA PHE A 199 0.94 -2.82 -20.29
C PHE A 199 1.58 -1.55 -20.87
N ALA A 200 0.82 -0.71 -21.57
CA ALA A 200 1.32 0.58 -22.05
C ALA A 200 1.66 1.53 -20.88
N ASP A 201 0.82 1.54 -19.87
CA ASP A 201 1.05 2.31 -18.63
C ASP A 201 2.27 1.78 -17.87
N LEU A 202 2.44 0.45 -17.77
CA LEU A 202 3.62 -0.18 -17.17
C LEU A 202 4.92 0.24 -17.88
N GLU A 203 4.95 0.19 -19.21
CA GLU A 203 6.12 0.62 -19.98
C GLU A 203 6.44 2.10 -19.75
N TRP A 204 5.42 2.94 -19.66
CA TRP A 204 5.56 4.34 -19.28
C TRP A 204 6.19 4.48 -17.88
N GLY A 205 5.66 3.76 -16.91
CA GLY A 205 6.15 3.79 -15.52
C GLY A 205 7.61 3.38 -15.41
N ILE A 206 8.00 2.29 -16.06
CA ILE A 206 9.38 1.81 -16.12
C ILE A 206 10.30 2.86 -16.73
N THR A 207 9.89 3.44 -17.86
CA THR A 207 10.66 4.47 -18.58
C THR A 207 10.90 5.72 -17.72
N HIS A 208 9.94 6.10 -16.89
CA HIS A 208 10.02 7.30 -16.04
C HIS A 208 10.49 7.01 -14.61
N GLY A 209 10.86 5.77 -14.31
CA GLY A 209 11.51 5.40 -13.05
C GLY A 209 10.58 5.44 -11.84
N VAL A 210 9.37 4.88 -11.94
CA VAL A 210 8.52 4.60 -10.78
C VAL A 210 9.19 3.55 -9.88
N ASP A 211 8.94 3.60 -8.58
CA ASP A 211 9.57 2.70 -7.61
C ASP A 211 8.75 1.44 -7.38
N TYR A 212 7.42 1.54 -7.54
CA TYR A 212 6.46 0.44 -7.43
C TYR A 212 5.38 0.53 -8.50
N VAL A 213 4.88 -0.63 -8.90
CA VAL A 213 3.70 -0.77 -9.76
C VAL A 213 2.67 -1.63 -9.01
N ALA A 214 1.47 -1.12 -8.80
CA ALA A 214 0.37 -1.89 -8.25
C ALA A 214 -0.48 -2.48 -9.37
N ILE A 215 -0.71 -3.80 -9.30
CA ILE A 215 -1.58 -4.53 -10.22
C ILE A 215 -2.94 -4.74 -9.58
N SER A 216 -4.00 -4.29 -10.26
CA SER A 216 -5.39 -4.43 -9.82
C SER A 216 -5.95 -5.80 -10.18
N PHE A 217 -6.92 -6.27 -9.39
CA PHE A 217 -7.69 -7.49 -9.64
C PHE A 217 -6.85 -8.77 -9.80
N VAL A 218 -5.74 -8.88 -9.07
CA VAL A 218 -4.90 -10.08 -9.03
C VAL A 218 -5.71 -11.29 -8.61
N ARG A 219 -5.47 -12.44 -9.28
CA ARG A 219 -6.11 -13.73 -8.99
C ARG A 219 -5.10 -14.81 -8.60
N SER A 220 -3.89 -14.74 -9.17
CA SER A 220 -2.84 -15.74 -8.99
C SER A 220 -1.44 -15.14 -9.14
N ALA A 221 -0.41 -15.93 -8.86
CA ALA A 221 0.99 -15.56 -9.11
C ALA A 221 1.27 -15.27 -10.58
N GLU A 222 0.60 -15.96 -11.51
CA GLU A 222 0.80 -15.77 -12.95
C GLU A 222 0.49 -14.34 -13.40
N ASP A 223 -0.55 -13.71 -12.83
CA ASP A 223 -0.88 -12.31 -13.11
C ASP A 223 0.30 -11.37 -12.75
N ILE A 224 1.02 -11.68 -11.67
CA ILE A 224 2.20 -10.93 -11.22
C ILE A 224 3.40 -11.21 -12.11
N ASP A 225 3.62 -12.48 -12.47
CA ASP A 225 4.76 -12.92 -13.28
C ASP A 225 4.76 -12.32 -14.68
N GLN A 226 3.58 -12.05 -15.26
CA GLN A 226 3.45 -11.35 -16.53
C GLN A 226 4.06 -9.93 -16.47
N LEU A 227 3.78 -9.17 -15.40
CA LEU A 227 4.38 -7.85 -15.21
C LEU A 227 5.87 -7.95 -14.88
N ARG A 228 6.23 -8.94 -14.04
CA ARG A 228 7.62 -9.21 -13.64
C ARG A 228 8.52 -9.44 -14.85
N LYS A 229 8.03 -10.19 -15.82
CA LYS A 229 8.74 -10.44 -17.07
C LYS A 229 9.06 -9.14 -17.81
N VAL A 230 8.08 -8.25 -18.01
CA VAL A 230 8.27 -6.96 -18.68
C VAL A 230 9.26 -6.07 -17.91
N ILE A 231 9.13 -6.00 -16.56
CA ILE A 231 10.01 -5.21 -15.70
C ILE A 231 11.47 -5.68 -15.84
N ASN A 232 11.69 -7.01 -15.81
CA ASN A 232 13.02 -7.61 -15.94
C ASN A 232 13.62 -7.40 -17.33
N GLU A 233 12.83 -7.58 -18.40
CA GLU A 233 13.28 -7.37 -19.79
C GLU A 233 13.72 -5.91 -20.04
N LYS A 234 13.13 -4.96 -19.36
CA LYS A 234 13.50 -3.53 -19.43
C LYS A 234 14.61 -3.15 -18.42
N GLY A 235 15.12 -4.10 -17.62
CA GLY A 235 16.16 -3.86 -16.62
C GLY A 235 15.74 -2.93 -15.47
N SER A 236 14.42 -2.83 -15.19
CA SER A 236 13.90 -1.99 -14.11
C SER A 236 13.99 -2.69 -12.76
N ALA A 237 14.13 -1.87 -11.70
CA ALA A 237 14.08 -2.32 -10.31
C ALA A 237 12.73 -2.07 -9.62
N ALA A 238 11.68 -1.71 -10.37
CA ALA A 238 10.36 -1.45 -9.82
C ALA A 238 9.78 -2.69 -9.14
N GLY A 239 9.25 -2.52 -7.91
CA GLY A 239 8.58 -3.59 -7.18
C GLY A 239 7.11 -3.71 -7.60
N ILE A 240 6.55 -4.92 -7.50
CA ILE A 240 5.14 -5.17 -7.81
C ILE A 240 4.35 -5.29 -6.52
N ILE A 241 3.27 -4.47 -6.41
CA ILE A 241 2.30 -4.52 -5.32
C ILE A 241 1.04 -5.26 -5.83
N ALA A 242 0.74 -6.42 -5.26
CA ALA A 242 -0.47 -7.15 -5.58
C ALA A 242 -1.67 -6.59 -4.81
N LYS A 243 -2.71 -6.14 -5.51
CA LYS A 243 -3.95 -5.64 -4.89
C LYS A 243 -4.93 -6.78 -4.70
N ILE A 244 -5.29 -7.04 -3.46
CA ILE A 244 -6.26 -8.08 -3.09
C ILE A 244 -7.65 -7.44 -3.13
N GLU A 245 -8.35 -7.69 -4.22
CA GLU A 245 -9.64 -7.11 -4.60
C GLU A 245 -10.66 -8.19 -4.97
N ARG A 246 -10.21 -9.41 -5.23
CA ARG A 246 -11.01 -10.53 -5.69
C ARG A 246 -10.96 -11.69 -4.69
N ARG A 247 -12.06 -12.43 -4.61
CA ARG A 247 -12.13 -13.67 -3.82
C ARG A 247 -11.08 -14.70 -4.27
N ALA A 248 -10.88 -14.87 -5.58
CA ALA A 248 -9.86 -15.76 -6.13
C ALA A 248 -8.45 -15.49 -5.59
N ALA A 249 -8.11 -14.22 -5.30
CA ALA A 249 -6.82 -13.89 -4.68
C ALA A 249 -6.68 -14.43 -3.25
N LEU A 250 -7.79 -14.61 -2.52
CA LEU A 250 -7.75 -15.16 -1.17
C LEU A 250 -7.45 -16.66 -1.20
N ASP A 251 -7.97 -17.36 -2.20
CA ASP A 251 -7.76 -18.79 -2.38
C ASP A 251 -6.31 -19.09 -2.81
N ASN A 252 -5.65 -18.13 -3.50
CA ASN A 252 -4.28 -18.24 -4.03
C ASN A 252 -3.28 -17.35 -3.28
N ILE A 253 -3.57 -16.95 -2.04
CA ILE A 253 -2.80 -15.91 -1.33
C ILE A 253 -1.33 -16.29 -1.09
N GLU A 254 -1.02 -17.55 -0.85
CA GLU A 254 0.35 -18.03 -0.57
C GLU A 254 1.26 -17.83 -1.78
N GLU A 255 0.81 -18.21 -2.97
CA GLU A 255 1.58 -18.02 -4.19
C GLU A 255 1.71 -16.53 -4.57
N ILE A 256 0.65 -15.73 -4.36
CA ILE A 256 0.67 -14.28 -4.55
C ILE A 256 1.70 -13.61 -3.64
N LEU A 257 1.74 -13.97 -2.35
CA LEU A 257 2.72 -13.47 -1.39
C LEU A 257 4.15 -13.86 -1.76
N THR A 258 4.35 -15.00 -2.40
CA THR A 258 5.66 -15.45 -2.87
C THR A 258 6.14 -14.65 -4.10
N ALA A 259 5.23 -14.30 -5.01
CA ALA A 259 5.54 -13.62 -6.27
C ALA A 259 5.64 -12.10 -6.13
N ALA A 260 4.90 -11.48 -5.18
CA ALA A 260 4.80 -10.03 -5.03
C ALA A 260 5.93 -9.42 -4.18
N ASP A 261 6.27 -8.14 -4.45
CA ASP A 261 7.17 -7.33 -3.61
C ASP A 261 6.42 -6.58 -2.51
N GLY A 262 5.10 -6.55 -2.56
CA GLY A 262 4.21 -5.97 -1.56
C GLY A 262 2.77 -6.37 -1.80
N LEU A 263 1.94 -6.24 -0.78
CA LEU A 263 0.51 -6.54 -0.80
C LEU A 263 -0.29 -5.27 -0.53
N MET A 264 -1.44 -5.10 -1.20
CA MET A 264 -2.41 -4.05 -0.86
C MET A 264 -3.77 -4.66 -0.59
N VAL A 265 -4.28 -4.47 0.61
CA VAL A 265 -5.66 -4.82 0.97
C VAL A 265 -6.56 -3.68 0.51
N ALA A 266 -7.18 -3.85 -0.66
CA ALA A 266 -8.02 -2.84 -1.30
C ALA A 266 -9.49 -3.07 -0.90
N ARG A 267 -9.86 -2.58 0.28
CA ARG A 267 -11.10 -2.90 0.97
C ARG A 267 -12.38 -2.51 0.21
N GLY A 268 -12.29 -1.48 -0.63
CA GLY A 268 -13.42 -1.01 -1.44
C GLY A 268 -13.93 -2.08 -2.39
N ASP A 269 -13.04 -2.62 -3.23
CA ASP A 269 -13.39 -3.66 -4.20
C ASP A 269 -13.50 -5.04 -3.51
N LEU A 270 -12.61 -5.40 -2.58
CA LEU A 270 -12.72 -6.66 -1.82
C LEU A 270 -14.03 -6.77 -1.03
N GLY A 271 -14.54 -5.66 -0.49
CA GLY A 271 -15.81 -5.62 0.23
C GLY A 271 -17.06 -5.86 -0.63
N LEU A 272 -16.90 -5.86 -1.97
CA LEU A 272 -17.94 -6.29 -2.90
C LEU A 272 -17.94 -7.81 -3.13
N GLU A 273 -16.77 -8.44 -2.97
CA GLU A 273 -16.54 -9.86 -3.26
C GLU A 273 -16.76 -10.77 -2.06
N VAL A 274 -16.75 -10.22 -0.84
CA VAL A 274 -16.92 -10.96 0.41
C VAL A 274 -17.99 -10.29 1.29
N PRO A 275 -18.65 -11.05 2.21
CA PRO A 275 -19.53 -10.44 3.20
C PRO A 275 -18.82 -9.34 3.99
N LEU A 276 -19.44 -8.17 4.10
CA LEU A 276 -18.82 -6.97 4.67
C LEU A 276 -18.36 -7.19 6.12
N GLU A 277 -19.10 -7.97 6.90
CA GLU A 277 -18.78 -8.32 8.28
C GLU A 277 -17.51 -9.20 8.41
N GLN A 278 -17.09 -9.87 7.35
CA GLN A 278 -15.86 -10.67 7.32
C GLN A 278 -14.61 -9.84 6.97
N LEU A 279 -14.79 -8.67 6.35
CA LEU A 279 -13.71 -7.86 5.83
C LEU A 279 -12.65 -7.48 6.88
N PRO A 280 -13.01 -7.08 8.13
CA PRO A 280 -12.00 -6.77 9.16
C PRO A 280 -11.12 -7.96 9.53
N MET A 281 -11.70 -9.16 9.59
CA MET A 281 -10.96 -10.39 9.92
C MET A 281 -10.07 -10.83 8.76
N LEU A 282 -10.54 -10.69 7.51
CA LEU A 282 -9.74 -10.95 6.31
C LEU A 282 -8.56 -9.99 6.22
N GLN A 283 -8.79 -8.68 6.43
CA GLN A 283 -7.72 -7.69 6.50
C GLN A 283 -6.64 -8.10 7.49
N ARG A 284 -7.02 -8.49 8.70
CA ARG A 284 -6.07 -8.93 9.73
C ARG A 284 -5.28 -10.16 9.28
N LYS A 285 -5.93 -11.18 8.72
CA LYS A 285 -5.25 -12.38 8.21
C LYS A 285 -4.29 -12.07 7.07
N LEU A 286 -4.67 -11.19 6.15
CA LEU A 286 -3.80 -10.75 5.06
C LEU A 286 -2.56 -10.00 5.58
N ILE A 287 -2.73 -9.13 6.58
CA ILE A 287 -1.62 -8.44 7.24
C ILE A 287 -0.69 -9.46 7.93
N GLU A 288 -1.25 -10.40 8.70
CA GLU A 288 -0.48 -11.43 9.39
C GLU A 288 0.29 -12.32 8.40
N GLY A 289 -0.36 -12.76 7.31
CA GLY A 289 0.28 -13.57 6.26
C GLY A 289 1.39 -12.82 5.52
N ALA A 290 1.16 -11.56 5.13
CA ALA A 290 2.17 -10.73 4.49
C ALA A 290 3.38 -10.51 5.41
N ASN A 291 3.15 -10.21 6.68
CA ASN A 291 4.21 -10.05 7.66
C ASN A 291 5.00 -11.34 7.89
N TYR A 292 4.31 -12.50 7.92
CA TYR A 292 4.94 -13.81 8.02
C TYR A 292 5.92 -14.06 6.86
N CYS A 293 5.51 -13.74 5.64
CA CYS A 293 6.35 -13.84 4.44
C CYS A 293 7.38 -12.70 4.33
N GLY A 294 7.32 -11.68 5.21
CA GLY A 294 8.16 -10.48 5.13
C GLY A 294 7.84 -9.60 3.91
N VAL A 295 6.61 -9.64 3.42
CA VAL A 295 6.10 -8.82 2.33
C VAL A 295 5.44 -7.57 2.91
N PRO A 296 5.85 -6.34 2.54
CA PRO A 296 5.20 -5.12 3.01
C PRO A 296 3.71 -5.09 2.66
N VAL A 297 2.87 -4.74 3.63
CA VAL A 297 1.42 -4.70 3.44
C VAL A 297 0.84 -3.31 3.63
N ILE A 298 0.01 -2.90 2.66
CA ILE A 298 -0.68 -1.62 2.59
C ILE A 298 -2.15 -1.85 2.88
N VAL A 299 -2.73 -1.08 3.82
CA VAL A 299 -4.19 -1.03 3.99
C VAL A 299 -4.72 0.20 3.27
N ALA A 300 -5.68 -0.01 2.38
CA ALA A 300 -6.14 0.99 1.44
C ALA A 300 -7.66 1.14 1.41
N THR A 301 -8.12 2.26 0.90
CA THR A 301 -9.50 2.69 0.67
C THR A 301 -10.31 3.00 1.93
N GLN A 302 -11.08 4.08 1.88
CA GLN A 302 -12.00 4.52 2.93
C GLN A 302 -11.35 4.67 4.33
N MET A 303 -10.08 5.10 4.38
CA MET A 303 -9.37 5.27 5.67
C MET A 303 -9.88 6.51 6.43
N MET A 304 -10.10 7.61 5.72
CA MET A 304 -10.68 8.85 6.25
C MET A 304 -11.59 9.51 5.22
N HIS A 305 -12.47 8.72 4.60
CA HIS A 305 -13.36 9.17 3.52
C HIS A 305 -14.18 10.41 3.87
N SER A 306 -14.59 10.56 5.14
CA SER A 306 -15.29 11.76 5.60
C SER A 306 -14.49 13.04 5.41
N MET A 307 -13.14 12.97 5.42
CA MET A 307 -12.25 14.11 5.24
C MET A 307 -12.09 14.56 3.78
N ILE A 308 -12.80 13.96 2.84
CA ILE A 308 -12.92 14.56 1.49
C ILE A 308 -13.48 15.99 1.61
N THR A 309 -14.45 16.20 2.51
CA THR A 309 -15.08 17.50 2.77
C THR A 309 -14.96 17.96 4.22
N ALA A 310 -14.86 17.05 5.18
CA ALA A 310 -14.78 17.37 6.60
C ALA A 310 -13.33 17.69 7.02
N VAL A 311 -13.18 18.63 7.96
CA VAL A 311 -11.88 19.03 8.53
C VAL A 311 -11.32 17.97 9.49
N ARG A 312 -12.16 17.02 9.97
CA ARG A 312 -11.80 15.99 10.95
C ARG A 312 -12.39 14.64 10.57
N PRO A 313 -11.66 13.54 10.82
CA PRO A 313 -12.18 12.20 10.59
C PRO A 313 -13.25 11.86 11.65
N THR A 314 -14.08 10.88 11.33
CA THR A 314 -15.00 10.26 12.28
C THR A 314 -14.24 9.41 13.31
N ARG A 315 -14.88 9.10 14.45
CA ARG A 315 -14.31 8.19 15.45
C ARG A 315 -14.12 6.77 14.91
N ALA A 316 -15.03 6.32 14.03
CA ALA A 316 -14.94 5.01 13.40
C ALA A 316 -13.69 4.90 12.50
N GLU A 317 -13.42 5.93 11.69
CA GLU A 317 -12.22 5.98 10.83
C GLU A 317 -10.92 6.00 11.66
N VAL A 318 -10.88 6.76 12.75
CA VAL A 318 -9.73 6.77 13.68
C VAL A 318 -9.50 5.37 14.27
N SER A 319 -10.57 4.67 14.68
CA SER A 319 -10.50 3.32 15.24
C SER A 319 -10.03 2.31 14.20
N ASP A 320 -10.48 2.44 12.95
CA ASP A 320 -10.10 1.58 11.84
C ASP A 320 -8.62 1.73 11.47
N ILE A 321 -8.13 2.97 11.39
CA ILE A 321 -6.69 3.24 11.19
C ILE A 321 -5.85 2.61 12.31
N ALA A 322 -6.26 2.85 13.57
CA ALA A 322 -5.55 2.29 14.72
C ALA A 322 -5.52 0.76 14.67
N ALA A 323 -6.64 0.11 14.31
CA ALA A 323 -6.72 -1.34 14.15
C ALA A 323 -5.78 -1.86 13.05
N ALA A 324 -5.69 -1.19 11.90
CA ALA A 324 -4.76 -1.54 10.83
C ALA A 324 -3.29 -1.46 11.29
N VAL A 325 -2.91 -0.38 11.97
CA VAL A 325 -1.56 -0.17 12.51
C VAL A 325 -1.23 -1.22 13.58
N MET A 326 -2.13 -1.45 14.53
CA MET A 326 -1.95 -2.44 15.59
C MET A 326 -1.91 -3.88 15.08
N SER A 327 -2.55 -4.18 13.96
CA SER A 327 -2.44 -5.46 13.27
C SER A 327 -1.09 -5.68 12.60
N GLY A 328 -0.28 -4.61 12.42
CA GLY A 328 1.05 -4.69 11.84
C GLY A 328 1.13 -4.26 10.37
N ALA A 329 0.23 -3.41 9.86
CA ALA A 329 0.34 -2.85 8.52
C ALA A 329 1.64 -2.06 8.34
N ASP A 330 2.32 -2.23 7.21
CA ASP A 330 3.52 -1.43 6.87
C ASP A 330 3.15 0.00 6.47
N ALA A 331 2.04 0.14 5.76
CA ALA A 331 1.56 1.43 5.30
C ALA A 331 0.03 1.53 5.31
N VAL A 332 -0.46 2.77 5.40
CA VAL A 332 -1.87 3.13 5.24
C VAL A 332 -1.99 4.12 4.08
N MET A 333 -3.00 3.95 3.23
CA MET A 333 -3.14 4.74 2.00
C MET A 333 -4.38 5.64 2.05
N LEU A 334 -4.18 6.91 1.70
CA LEU A 334 -5.21 7.88 1.41
C LEU A 334 -5.46 7.93 -0.11
N SER A 335 -6.72 7.90 -0.53
CA SER A 335 -7.16 7.90 -1.92
C SER A 335 -7.75 9.27 -2.30
N ASP A 336 -9.07 9.37 -2.32
CA ASP A 336 -9.79 10.58 -2.67
C ASP A 336 -9.56 11.71 -1.66
N GLU A 337 -9.29 11.38 -0.40
CA GLU A 337 -9.00 12.30 0.68
C GLU A 337 -7.84 13.25 0.34
N THR A 338 -6.85 12.76 -0.39
CA THR A 338 -5.70 13.58 -0.83
C THR A 338 -5.75 13.93 -2.32
N ALA A 339 -6.46 13.14 -3.15
CA ALA A 339 -6.52 13.38 -4.58
C ALA A 339 -7.48 14.53 -4.96
N ILE A 340 -8.66 14.56 -4.36
CA ILE A 340 -9.75 15.50 -4.67
C ILE A 340 -10.32 16.21 -3.42
N GLY A 341 -9.95 15.75 -2.21
CA GLY A 341 -10.44 16.31 -0.95
C GLY A 341 -10.03 17.76 -0.73
N GLU A 342 -10.78 18.45 0.11
CA GLU A 342 -10.57 19.87 0.43
C GLU A 342 -9.38 20.12 1.36
N HIS A 343 -8.97 19.07 2.14
CA HIS A 343 -7.97 19.20 3.20
C HIS A 343 -6.83 18.15 3.11
N PRO A 344 -6.13 18.01 1.97
CA PRO A 344 -5.19 16.90 1.73
C PRO A 344 -4.04 16.84 2.77
N GLN A 345 -3.48 17.99 3.16
CA GLN A 345 -2.40 18.04 4.15
C GLN A 345 -2.88 17.63 5.54
N GLU A 346 -4.07 18.06 5.95
CA GLU A 346 -4.64 17.69 7.25
C GLU A 346 -4.98 16.20 7.31
N CYS A 347 -5.41 15.58 6.19
CA CYS A 347 -5.60 14.14 6.11
C CYS A 347 -4.30 13.39 6.45
N VAL A 348 -3.18 13.77 5.84
CA VAL A 348 -1.88 13.16 6.13
C VAL A 348 -1.46 13.41 7.58
N ARG A 349 -1.66 14.61 8.13
CA ARG A 349 -1.36 14.91 9.53
C ARG A 349 -2.19 14.10 10.51
N TYR A 350 -3.50 13.97 10.29
CA TYR A 350 -4.37 13.14 11.14
C TYR A 350 -3.94 11.68 11.09
N LEU A 351 -3.71 11.15 9.89
CA LEU A 351 -3.25 9.77 9.73
C LEU A 351 -1.91 9.55 10.45
N SER A 352 -0.95 10.50 10.33
CA SER A 352 0.34 10.45 11.03
C SER A 352 0.15 10.40 12.55
N ARG A 353 -0.73 11.23 13.09
CA ARG A 353 -0.99 11.31 14.53
C ARG A 353 -1.66 10.03 15.05
N VAL A 354 -2.64 9.51 14.32
CA VAL A 354 -3.34 8.27 14.71
C VAL A 354 -2.38 7.08 14.67
N ALA A 355 -1.57 6.97 13.61
CA ALA A 355 -0.57 5.92 13.48
C ALA A 355 0.45 5.97 14.63
N LEU A 356 1.00 7.14 14.94
CA LEU A 356 1.95 7.30 16.04
C LEU A 356 1.32 6.93 17.39
N ALA A 357 0.08 7.34 17.67
CA ALA A 357 -0.62 7.01 18.89
C ALA A 357 -0.87 5.49 19.01
N ALA A 358 -1.28 4.84 17.93
CA ALA A 358 -1.47 3.38 17.89
C ALA A 358 -0.16 2.63 18.12
N GLU A 359 0.95 3.10 17.54
CA GLU A 359 2.27 2.49 17.71
C GLU A 359 2.81 2.54 19.15
N GLN A 360 2.39 3.51 19.96
CA GLN A 360 2.74 3.57 21.37
C GLN A 360 2.17 2.40 22.18
N THR A 361 1.07 1.83 21.72
CA THR A 361 0.41 0.67 22.35
C THR A 361 0.77 -0.66 21.68
N PHE A 362 1.62 -0.64 20.65
CA PHE A 362 2.01 -1.83 19.93
C PHE A 362 2.85 -2.77 20.79
N GLU A 363 2.38 -3.99 20.98
CA GLU A 363 3.04 -4.99 21.81
C GLU A 363 4.16 -5.71 21.04
N PHE A 364 5.32 -5.05 20.91
CA PHE A 364 6.48 -5.56 20.16
C PHE A 364 6.93 -6.96 20.56
N GLN A 365 6.82 -7.31 21.84
CA GLN A 365 7.24 -8.64 22.34
C GLN A 365 6.28 -9.73 21.87
N GLU A 366 4.99 -9.48 21.96
CA GLU A 366 3.97 -10.43 21.49
C GLU A 366 4.04 -10.63 19.97
N TYR A 367 4.21 -9.53 19.21
CA TYR A 367 4.39 -9.60 17.77
C TYR A 367 5.60 -10.47 17.37
N LYS A 368 6.72 -10.32 18.09
CA LYS A 368 7.93 -11.12 17.91
C LYS A 368 7.71 -12.60 18.16
N LEU A 369 6.93 -12.95 19.20
CA LEU A 369 6.62 -14.35 19.50
C LEU A 369 5.80 -15.01 18.39
N ARG A 370 4.88 -14.28 17.78
CA ARG A 370 4.07 -14.79 16.65
C ARG A 370 4.90 -15.12 15.42
N LEU A 371 5.97 -14.37 15.17
CA LEU A 371 6.85 -14.61 14.02
C LEU A 371 7.97 -15.62 14.29
N ARG A 372 8.22 -16.00 15.57
CA ARG A 372 9.31 -16.89 15.95
C ARG A 372 9.16 -18.32 15.39
N ASP A 373 7.92 -18.76 15.29
CA ASP A 373 7.59 -20.15 14.87
C ASP A 373 7.43 -20.27 13.33
N ALA A 374 7.88 -19.26 12.57
CA ALA A 374 7.84 -19.27 11.11
C ALA A 374 8.86 -20.27 10.55
N ASP A 375 8.37 -21.27 9.81
CA ASP A 375 9.16 -22.38 9.24
C ASP A 375 10.11 -21.96 8.08
N THR A 376 9.96 -20.78 7.52
CA THR A 376 10.76 -20.29 6.40
C THR A 376 12.02 -19.59 6.89
N GLN A 377 12.99 -20.36 7.38
CA GLN A 377 14.26 -19.83 7.83
C GLN A 377 15.31 -19.89 6.72
N THR A 378 15.32 -18.88 5.87
CA THR A 378 16.51 -18.62 5.06
C THR A 378 17.60 -17.97 5.92
N VAL A 379 18.86 -18.09 5.52
CA VAL A 379 19.98 -17.43 6.24
C VAL A 379 19.74 -15.93 6.42
N PRO A 380 19.29 -15.16 5.39
CA PRO A 380 18.95 -13.76 5.55
C PRO A 380 17.86 -13.48 6.60
N ASP A 381 16.84 -14.31 6.65
CA ASP A 381 15.75 -14.17 7.61
C ASP A 381 16.21 -14.46 9.05
N ALA A 382 16.99 -15.52 9.24
CA ALA A 382 17.59 -15.86 10.54
C ALA A 382 18.53 -14.75 11.06
N ILE A 383 19.33 -14.14 10.20
CA ILE A 383 20.20 -13.00 10.54
C ILE A 383 19.35 -11.78 10.92
N ALA A 384 18.29 -11.48 10.19
CA ALA A 384 17.41 -10.36 10.51
C ALA A 384 16.70 -10.54 11.87
N TYR A 385 16.25 -11.76 12.18
CA TYR A 385 15.72 -12.10 13.51
C TYR A 385 16.77 -11.91 14.61
N ALA A 386 17.97 -12.47 14.39
CA ALA A 386 19.09 -12.36 15.33
C ALA A 386 19.49 -10.91 15.57
N ALA A 387 19.47 -10.05 14.52
CA ALA A 387 19.76 -8.63 14.64
C ALA A 387 18.77 -7.92 15.60
N CYS A 388 17.49 -8.20 15.45
CA CYS A 388 16.46 -7.66 16.37
C CYS A 388 16.64 -8.18 17.80
N ALA A 389 16.96 -9.47 17.97
CA ALA A 389 17.18 -10.08 19.28
C ALA A 389 18.45 -9.51 19.95
N ALA A 390 19.54 -9.38 19.19
CA ALA A 390 20.80 -8.78 19.66
C ALA A 390 20.58 -7.31 20.09
N ALA A 391 19.85 -6.53 19.31
CA ALA A 391 19.56 -5.13 19.62
C ALA A 391 18.86 -4.96 20.97
N ILE A 392 17.88 -5.81 21.27
CA ILE A 392 17.20 -5.81 22.57
C ILE A 392 18.15 -6.22 23.70
N LYS A 393 18.85 -7.35 23.55
CA LYS A 393 19.69 -7.91 24.61
C LYS A 393 20.90 -7.03 24.93
N THR A 394 21.45 -6.36 23.94
CA THR A 394 22.60 -5.45 24.11
C THR A 394 22.18 -4.02 24.42
N LYS A 395 20.87 -3.73 24.48
CA LYS A 395 20.31 -2.37 24.63
C LYS A 395 20.89 -1.41 23.57
N ALA A 396 20.95 -1.87 22.32
CA ALA A 396 21.42 -1.05 21.21
C ALA A 396 20.47 0.12 20.95
N GLU A 397 21.02 1.28 20.61
CA GLU A 397 20.24 2.50 20.28
C GLU A 397 19.70 2.48 18.86
N ALA A 398 20.29 1.66 17.98
CA ALA A 398 19.87 1.57 16.58
C ALA A 398 20.21 0.20 15.96
N ILE A 399 19.45 -0.15 14.91
CA ILE A 399 19.79 -1.21 13.97
C ILE A 399 20.13 -0.56 12.61
N ILE A 400 21.25 -0.93 12.03
CA ILE A 400 21.77 -0.42 10.76
C ILE A 400 21.76 -1.58 9.78
N ALA A 401 20.97 -1.48 8.70
CA ALA A 401 20.91 -2.47 7.65
C ALA A 401 21.61 -1.92 6.38
N CYS A 402 22.80 -2.39 6.09
CA CYS A 402 23.50 -2.08 4.85
C CYS A 402 22.95 -2.96 3.72
N THR A 403 22.50 -2.36 2.62
CA THR A 403 21.77 -3.09 1.58
C THR A 403 21.89 -2.45 0.20
N GLU A 404 22.07 -3.27 -0.85
CA GLU A 404 22.07 -2.82 -2.24
C GLU A 404 20.65 -2.68 -2.85
N THR A 405 19.69 -3.48 -2.36
CA THR A 405 18.33 -3.58 -2.93
C THR A 405 17.24 -3.17 -1.96
N GLY A 406 17.57 -2.93 -0.70
CA GLY A 406 16.61 -2.73 0.39
C GLY A 406 16.22 -4.02 1.12
N ASN A 407 16.64 -5.20 0.65
CA ASN A 407 16.18 -6.48 1.17
C ASN A 407 16.56 -6.72 2.64
N SER A 408 17.81 -6.42 3.05
CA SER A 408 18.22 -6.57 4.46
C SER A 408 17.37 -5.71 5.39
N ALA A 409 17.09 -4.46 5.01
CA ALA A 409 16.23 -3.57 5.78
C ALA A 409 14.77 -4.08 5.84
N ARG A 410 14.24 -4.62 4.73
CA ARG A 410 12.91 -5.23 4.66
C ARG A 410 12.76 -6.42 5.60
N LEU A 411 13.76 -7.32 5.60
CA LEU A 411 13.76 -8.50 6.48
C LEU A 411 13.86 -8.13 7.96
N VAL A 412 14.66 -7.12 8.31
CA VAL A 412 14.70 -6.61 9.69
C VAL A 412 13.36 -5.96 10.07
N ALA A 413 12.75 -5.16 9.16
CA ALA A 413 11.46 -4.53 9.37
C ALA A 413 10.34 -5.54 9.61
N LYS A 414 10.38 -6.73 8.99
CA LYS A 414 9.46 -7.86 9.24
C LYS A 414 9.28 -8.14 10.74
N TYR A 415 10.36 -8.07 11.51
CA TYR A 415 10.37 -8.36 12.95
C TYR A 415 9.99 -7.18 13.83
N ARG A 416 9.56 -6.05 13.25
CA ARG A 416 9.08 -4.86 13.97
C ARG A 416 9.99 -4.51 15.18
N PRO A 417 11.27 -4.19 14.96
CA PRO A 417 12.17 -3.87 16.07
C PRO A 417 11.70 -2.63 16.82
N HIS A 418 11.88 -2.64 18.14
CA HIS A 418 11.63 -1.44 18.96
C HIS A 418 12.64 -0.34 18.66
N GLN A 419 13.87 -0.72 18.34
CA GLN A 419 14.96 0.22 18.01
C GLN A 419 14.71 0.89 16.66
N PRO A 420 15.15 2.14 16.46
CA PRO A 420 15.19 2.78 15.15
C PRO A 420 15.96 1.93 14.13
N LEU A 421 15.39 1.76 12.95
CA LEU A 421 15.98 0.98 11.86
C LEU A 421 16.42 1.89 10.71
N TYR A 422 17.70 1.88 10.41
CA TYR A 422 18.31 2.65 9.31
C TYR A 422 18.68 1.73 8.17
N GLY A 423 18.14 2.01 6.99
CA GLY A 423 18.49 1.32 5.75
C GLY A 423 19.49 2.14 4.95
N LEU A 424 20.74 1.67 4.85
CA LEU A 424 21.83 2.36 4.17
C LEU A 424 22.04 1.76 2.79
N SER A 425 22.09 2.61 1.76
CA SER A 425 22.36 2.19 0.39
C SER A 425 23.02 3.32 -0.41
N ARG A 426 23.86 2.96 -1.37
CA ARG A 426 24.35 3.86 -2.43
C ARG A 426 23.39 3.97 -3.61
N LYS A 427 22.37 3.11 -3.69
CA LYS A 427 21.40 3.10 -4.78
C LYS A 427 20.15 3.88 -4.40
N GLU A 428 19.91 4.99 -5.06
CA GLU A 428 18.71 5.80 -4.84
C GLU A 428 17.42 5.01 -5.01
N THR A 429 17.35 4.06 -5.99
CA THR A 429 16.20 3.20 -6.19
C THR A 429 15.90 2.36 -4.96
N ALA A 430 16.91 1.83 -4.28
CA ALA A 430 16.74 1.09 -3.02
C ALA A 430 16.27 2.01 -1.89
N LEU A 431 16.82 3.24 -1.79
CA LEU A 431 16.43 4.22 -0.78
C LEU A 431 14.95 4.62 -0.94
N ARG A 432 14.52 4.88 -2.18
CA ARG A 432 13.11 5.19 -2.47
C ARG A 432 12.20 4.00 -2.16
N ARG A 433 12.58 2.77 -2.52
CA ARG A 433 11.81 1.58 -2.18
C ARG A 433 11.68 1.37 -0.67
N MET A 434 12.75 1.62 0.10
CA MET A 434 12.73 1.53 1.56
C MET A 434 11.77 2.54 2.22
N ALA A 435 11.33 3.58 1.53
CA ALA A 435 10.32 4.51 2.03
C ALA A 435 8.94 3.84 2.28
N LEU A 436 8.68 2.67 1.72
CA LEU A 436 7.47 1.88 1.98
C LEU A 436 7.62 0.93 3.19
N TYR A 437 8.83 0.56 3.59
CA TYR A 437 9.05 -0.46 4.62
C TYR A 437 8.85 0.09 6.02
N TRP A 438 8.10 -0.63 6.84
CA TRP A 438 7.78 -0.24 8.20
C TRP A 438 9.02 0.12 9.02
N GLY A 439 9.01 1.29 9.64
CA GLY A 439 10.07 1.77 10.52
C GLY A 439 11.42 2.06 9.86
N VAL A 440 11.62 1.70 8.59
CA VAL A 440 12.90 1.93 7.91
C VAL A 440 13.09 3.42 7.61
N ARG A 441 14.27 3.93 7.97
CA ARG A 441 14.74 5.29 7.67
C ARG A 441 15.86 5.21 6.65
N PRO A 442 15.59 5.52 5.36
CA PRO A 442 16.58 5.42 4.32
C PRO A 442 17.69 6.48 4.47
N ILE A 443 18.94 6.09 4.33
CA ILE A 443 20.10 6.99 4.34
C ILE A 443 20.97 6.67 3.13
N PHE A 444 21.27 7.68 2.31
CA PHE A 444 22.27 7.54 1.28
C PHE A 444 23.66 7.38 1.91
N PHE A 445 24.35 6.35 1.48
CA PHE A 445 25.65 6.01 2.02
C PHE A 445 26.49 5.29 0.94
N ASP A 446 27.59 5.91 0.56
CA ASP A 446 28.58 5.32 -0.36
C ASP A 446 29.77 4.79 0.45
N SER A 447 29.83 3.48 0.61
CA SER A 447 30.71 2.80 1.53
C SER A 447 32.10 2.46 0.96
N GLY A 448 32.34 2.63 -0.33
CA GLY A 448 33.52 2.05 -0.97
C GLY A 448 33.48 0.51 -1.02
N GLU A 449 34.62 -0.14 -1.25
CA GLU A 449 34.69 -1.58 -1.53
C GLU A 449 35.07 -2.47 -0.33
N ASN A 450 35.49 -1.90 0.82
CA ASN A 450 35.94 -2.66 1.97
C ASN A 450 34.89 -2.77 3.06
N HIS A 451 34.55 -4.01 3.47
CA HIS A 451 33.52 -4.30 4.43
C HIS A 451 33.72 -3.69 5.83
N ASP A 452 34.95 -3.76 6.38
CA ASP A 452 35.22 -3.18 7.71
C ASP A 452 35.08 -1.65 7.67
N PHE A 453 35.55 -1.04 6.58
CA PHE A 453 35.39 0.39 6.34
C PHE A 453 33.91 0.77 6.17
N GLU A 454 33.10 -0.10 5.52
CA GLU A 454 31.66 0.07 5.37
C GLU A 454 30.97 0.14 6.75
N ILE A 455 31.29 -0.80 7.64
CA ILE A 455 30.70 -0.84 8.99
C ILE A 455 31.09 0.41 9.79
N GLU A 456 32.38 0.75 9.86
CA GLU A 456 32.85 1.93 10.58
C GLU A 456 32.22 3.22 10.07
N SER A 457 32.21 3.38 8.76
CA SER A 457 31.65 4.58 8.11
C SER A 457 30.13 4.67 8.29
N SER A 458 29.44 3.55 8.25
CA SER A 458 27.98 3.50 8.51
C SER A 458 27.65 3.92 9.94
N LEU A 459 28.44 3.47 10.91
CA LEU A 459 28.28 3.87 12.31
C LEU A 459 28.52 5.37 12.50
N LYS A 460 29.58 5.93 11.89
CA LYS A 460 29.86 7.38 11.92
C LYS A 460 28.69 8.20 11.39
N VAL A 461 28.17 7.83 10.22
CA VAL A 461 27.05 8.55 9.58
C VAL A 461 25.80 8.50 10.43
N VAL A 462 25.44 7.33 10.96
CA VAL A 462 24.25 7.17 11.79
C VAL A 462 24.42 7.89 13.13
N GLN A 463 25.58 7.78 13.76
CA GLN A 463 25.87 8.46 15.04
C GLN A 463 25.78 9.98 14.91
N ALA A 464 26.40 10.56 13.89
CA ALA A 464 26.36 11.99 13.65
C ALA A 464 24.93 12.49 13.37
N ARG A 465 24.16 11.74 12.54
CA ARG A 465 22.80 12.12 12.17
C ARG A 465 21.83 12.08 13.35
N LEU A 466 22.02 11.14 14.27
CA LEU A 466 21.16 10.94 15.44
C LEU A 466 21.63 11.65 16.70
N LYS A 467 22.83 12.22 16.67
CA LYS A 467 23.47 12.80 17.87
C LYS A 467 23.53 11.80 19.03
N ILE A 468 23.80 10.52 18.70
CA ILE A 468 23.88 9.45 19.69
C ILE A 468 25.19 9.59 20.48
N ALA A 469 25.11 9.47 21.81
CA ALA A 469 26.30 9.59 22.68
C ALA A 469 27.35 8.51 22.41
N ASN A 470 28.64 8.87 22.62
CA ASN A 470 29.72 7.90 22.61
C ASN A 470 29.51 6.81 23.68
N GLY A 471 29.98 5.60 23.38
CA GLY A 471 29.86 4.45 24.28
C GLY A 471 28.55 3.65 24.12
N THR A 472 27.59 4.14 23.34
CA THR A 472 26.35 3.41 23.04
C THR A 472 26.60 2.32 21.99
N ARG A 473 25.66 1.38 21.85
CA ARG A 473 25.77 0.24 20.92
C ARG A 473 24.84 0.38 19.74
N ALA A 474 25.28 -0.10 18.58
CA ALA A 474 24.42 -0.35 17.41
C ALA A 474 24.59 -1.80 16.95
N VAL A 475 23.53 -2.34 16.36
CA VAL A 475 23.59 -3.60 15.62
C VAL A 475 23.69 -3.26 14.14
N VAL A 476 24.71 -3.81 13.47
CA VAL A 476 24.91 -3.65 12.02
C VAL A 476 24.65 -4.99 11.35
N THR A 477 23.89 -5.00 10.26
CA THR A 477 23.59 -6.20 9.47
C THR A 477 23.65 -5.89 7.99
N GLY A 478 24.03 -6.89 7.18
CA GLY A 478 24.16 -6.75 5.74
C GLY A 478 24.72 -7.99 5.06
N GLY A 479 25.05 -7.87 3.78
CA GLY A 479 25.76 -8.90 3.02
C GLY A 479 27.27 -8.71 3.11
N ARG A 480 28.03 -9.81 3.06
CA ARG A 480 29.50 -9.78 3.05
C ARG A 480 30.09 -9.24 1.75
N SER A 481 29.34 -9.21 0.70
CA SER A 481 29.77 -8.78 -0.62
C SER A 481 28.68 -8.03 -1.34
N THR A 482 29.04 -6.86 -1.86
CA THR A 482 28.17 -6.07 -2.77
C THR A 482 27.90 -6.76 -4.11
N LYS A 483 28.65 -7.84 -4.42
CA LYS A 483 28.55 -8.58 -5.69
C LYS A 483 27.40 -9.59 -5.73
N THR A 484 26.80 -9.96 -4.57
CA THR A 484 25.70 -10.93 -4.49
C THR A 484 24.49 -10.29 -3.79
N PRO A 485 23.59 -9.63 -4.53
CA PRO A 485 22.39 -9.02 -3.97
C PRO A 485 21.54 -10.05 -3.20
N GLY A 486 21.02 -9.66 -2.03
CA GLY A 486 20.16 -10.53 -1.21
C GLY A 486 20.86 -11.46 -0.22
N SER A 487 22.19 -11.43 -0.15
CA SER A 487 23.00 -12.29 0.73
C SER A 487 23.22 -11.70 2.14
N THR A 488 22.17 -11.25 2.83
CA THR A 488 22.29 -10.84 4.25
C THR A 488 22.83 -12.02 5.06
N SER A 489 24.08 -11.91 5.53
CA SER A 489 24.79 -13.02 6.19
C SER A 489 25.64 -12.60 7.38
N ILE A 490 25.66 -11.28 7.69
CA ILE A 490 26.46 -10.71 8.75
C ILE A 490 25.58 -9.99 9.75
N LEU A 491 25.96 -10.15 11.01
CA LEU A 491 25.46 -9.39 12.14
C LEU A 491 26.63 -9.04 13.05
N GLU A 492 26.78 -7.76 13.36
CA GLU A 492 27.75 -7.28 14.31
C GLU A 492 27.12 -6.35 15.34
N VAL A 493 27.60 -6.44 16.58
CA VAL A 493 27.30 -5.45 17.63
C VAL A 493 28.53 -4.59 17.83
N ARG A 494 28.39 -3.31 17.59
CA ARG A 494 29.50 -2.35 17.64
C ARG A 494 29.20 -1.23 18.63
N GLN A 495 30.25 -0.73 19.26
CA GLN A 495 30.19 0.47 20.10
C GLN A 495 30.43 1.70 19.22
N MET A 496 29.59 2.71 19.39
CA MET A 496 29.68 3.98 18.66
C MET A 496 30.59 4.94 19.44
N ASN A 497 31.71 5.34 18.88
CA ASN A 497 32.75 6.19 19.52
C ASN A 497 33.31 7.21 18.53
N TYR A 498 32.46 7.85 17.74
CA TYR A 498 32.88 8.66 16.59
C TYR A 498 32.52 10.16 16.70
N LEU A 499 31.93 10.59 17.85
CA LEU A 499 31.65 12.02 18.12
C LEU A 499 32.75 12.63 19.01
#